data_cacf721e4e3a08bf206aaff7777cd743
#
_entry.id   cacf721e4e3a08bf206aaff7777cd743
#
_cell.length_a   1.000
_cell.length_b   1.000
_cell.length_c   1.000
_cell.angle_alpha   90.00
_cell.angle_beta   90.00
_cell.angle_gamma   90.00
#
_symmetry.space_group_name_H-M   'P 1'
#
loop_
_entity.id
_entity.type
_entity.pdbx_description
1 polymer ?
#
loop_
_entity_poly.entity_id
_entity_poly.type
_entity_poly.pdbx_seq_one_letter_code
_entity_poly.pdbx_strand_id
1 'polypeptide(L)'
;MEQVNINLIKAYVAQMESAVKISKMLLDHNNDSEELSGDDIICGLVYRLMTPMTEREMSESLREAEKIMNPSDSSSDEEEYDSIEETYEKPEISRQIKTNNCNCDICSKVRVCLLNFKDYEPNDELAQRFKDSIAETCEIHKIYI
;
A
#
# COMPACT_ATOMS: atom_id res chain seq x y z
N MET A 1 -15.81 19.05 13.67
CA MET A 1 -15.82 17.59 13.61
C MET A 1 -15.60 17.05 12.20
N GLU A 2 -16.25 17.63 11.19
CA GLU A 2 -16.00 17.25 9.80
C GLU A 2 -14.54 17.44 9.38
N GLN A 3 -13.90 18.48 9.88
CA GLN A 3 -12.50 18.81 9.58
C GLN A 3 -11.54 17.71 10.07
N VAL A 4 -11.79 17.16 11.25
CA VAL A 4 -10.95 16.07 11.82
C VAL A 4 -11.05 14.82 10.98
N ASN A 5 -12.25 14.45 10.54
CA ASN A 5 -12.46 13.27 9.71
C ASN A 5 -11.80 13.42 8.35
N ILE A 6 -11.89 14.60 7.75
CA ILE A 6 -11.24 14.89 6.45
C ILE A 6 -9.72 14.77 6.59
N ASN A 7 -9.16 15.32 7.65
CA ASN A 7 -7.72 15.24 7.89
C ASN A 7 -7.25 13.80 8.11
N LEU A 8 -8.05 12.99 8.80
CA LEU A 8 -7.75 11.59 9.02
C LEU A 8 -7.77 10.80 7.71
N ILE A 9 -8.79 11.02 6.89
CA ILE A 9 -8.91 10.39 5.56
C ILE A 9 -7.73 10.83 4.69
N LYS A 10 -7.39 12.11 4.70
CA LYS A 10 -6.27 12.64 3.93
C LYS A 10 -4.95 12.00 4.36
N ALA A 11 -4.72 11.82 5.65
CA ALA A 11 -3.54 11.15 6.17
C ALA A 11 -3.49 9.69 5.71
N TYR A 12 -4.61 9.01 5.74
CA TYR A 12 -4.71 7.62 5.28
C TYR A 12 -4.41 7.51 3.78
N VAL A 13 -5.00 8.37 2.97
CA VAL A 13 -4.77 8.41 1.52
C VAL A 13 -3.29 8.73 1.23
N ALA A 14 -2.71 9.67 1.97
CA ALA A 14 -1.29 10.01 1.83
C ALA A 14 -0.39 8.79 2.13
N GLN A 15 -0.71 8.04 3.15
CA GLN A 15 0.05 6.84 3.51
C GLN A 15 -0.07 5.76 2.43
N MET A 16 -1.26 5.55 1.90
CA MET A 16 -1.47 4.59 0.81
C MET A 16 -0.75 5.02 -0.47
N GLU A 17 -0.80 6.29 -0.80
CA GLU A 17 -0.12 6.84 -1.98
C GLU A 17 1.40 6.63 -1.87
N SER A 18 1.97 6.93 -0.70
CA SER A 18 3.38 6.68 -0.43
C SER A 18 3.73 5.20 -0.55
N ALA A 19 2.87 4.32 -0.04
CA ALA A 19 3.06 2.87 -0.14
C ALA A 19 3.08 2.42 -1.60
N VAL A 20 2.21 2.95 -2.44
CA VAL A 20 2.19 2.63 -3.88
C VAL A 20 3.48 3.08 -4.55
N LYS A 21 4.03 4.22 -4.18
CA LYS A 21 5.35 4.66 -4.69
C LYS A 21 6.44 3.65 -4.35
N ILE A 22 6.45 3.14 -3.12
CA ILE A 22 7.38 2.10 -2.70
C ILE A 22 7.18 0.84 -3.54
N SER A 23 5.94 0.44 -3.77
CA SER A 23 5.61 -0.73 -4.59
C SER A 23 6.15 -0.59 -6.02
N LYS A 24 6.04 0.59 -6.61
CA LYS A 24 6.59 0.88 -7.95
C LYS A 24 8.11 0.81 -7.95
N MET A 25 8.77 1.27 -6.90
CA MET A 25 10.22 1.13 -6.76
C MET A 25 10.63 -0.35 -6.70
N LEU A 26 9.87 -1.16 -5.98
CA LEU A 26 10.13 -2.61 -5.91
C LEU A 26 9.97 -3.27 -7.27
N LEU A 27 8.98 -2.84 -8.04
CA LEU A 27 8.79 -3.33 -9.39
C LEU A 27 9.97 -2.97 -10.29
N ASP A 28 10.46 -1.74 -10.21
CA ASP A 28 11.62 -1.30 -10.99
C ASP A 28 12.88 -2.12 -10.67
N HIS A 29 12.96 -2.67 -9.47
CA HIS A 29 14.07 -3.51 -9.03
C HIS A 29 13.83 -5.00 -9.28
N ASN A 30 12.71 -5.35 -9.86
CA ASN A 30 12.36 -6.72 -10.20
C ASN A 30 12.55 -6.97 -11.69
N ASN A 31 13.60 -7.68 -12.04
CA ASN A 31 13.95 -7.96 -13.43
C ASN A 31 13.02 -8.99 -14.10
N ASP A 32 12.23 -9.70 -13.31
CA ASP A 32 11.41 -10.81 -13.81
C ASP A 32 9.97 -10.38 -14.13
N SER A 33 9.60 -9.14 -13.85
CA SER A 33 8.24 -8.68 -14.08
C SER A 33 8.21 -7.23 -14.57
N GLU A 34 7.30 -6.94 -15.47
CA GLU A 34 7.04 -5.59 -15.96
C GLU A 34 5.75 -5.01 -15.40
N GLU A 35 4.96 -5.83 -14.72
CA GLU A 35 3.66 -5.42 -14.18
C GLU A 35 3.67 -5.40 -12.66
N LEU A 36 3.04 -4.37 -12.11
CA LEU A 36 2.85 -4.24 -10.66
C LEU A 36 1.93 -5.35 -10.16
N SER A 37 2.43 -6.19 -9.29
CA SER A 37 1.67 -7.30 -8.72
C SER A 37 1.02 -6.91 -7.39
N GLY A 38 0.02 -7.70 -6.97
CA GLY A 38 -0.56 -7.55 -5.64
C GLY A 38 0.47 -7.75 -4.53
N ASP A 39 1.42 -8.64 -4.73
CA ASP A 39 2.50 -8.87 -3.77
C ASP A 39 3.37 -7.63 -3.60
N ASP A 40 3.69 -6.92 -4.69
CA ASP A 40 4.44 -5.66 -4.64
C ASP A 40 3.67 -4.60 -3.84
N ILE A 41 2.37 -4.52 -4.03
CA ILE A 41 1.51 -3.58 -3.30
C ILE A 41 1.52 -3.90 -1.80
N ILE A 42 1.37 -5.17 -1.44
CA ILE A 42 1.43 -5.59 -0.03
C ILE A 42 2.80 -5.27 0.58
N CYS A 43 3.87 -5.54 -0.14
CA CYS A 43 5.22 -5.20 0.31
C CYS A 43 5.37 -3.69 0.58
N GLY A 44 4.87 -2.86 -0.32
CA GLY A 44 4.89 -1.41 -0.14
C GLY A 44 4.08 -0.95 1.06
N LEU A 45 2.90 -1.53 1.25
CA LEU A 45 2.04 -1.22 2.38
C LEU A 45 2.69 -1.59 3.72
N VAL A 46 3.28 -2.78 3.81
CA VAL A 46 3.98 -3.24 5.01
C VAL A 46 5.18 -2.34 5.32
N TYR A 47 5.98 -2.03 4.31
CA TYR A 47 7.12 -1.14 4.48
C TYR A 47 6.69 0.23 5.02
N ARG A 48 5.67 0.83 4.41
CA ARG A 48 5.22 2.16 4.82
C ARG A 48 4.59 2.15 6.20
N LEU A 49 3.88 1.11 6.56
CA LEU A 49 3.33 0.96 7.92
C LEU A 49 4.43 0.95 8.97
N MET A 50 5.50 0.21 8.73
CA MET A 50 6.55 -0.04 9.72
C MET A 50 7.68 0.97 9.69
N THR A 51 7.77 1.76 8.61
CA THR A 51 8.83 2.77 8.41
C THR A 51 8.18 4.15 8.34
N PRO A 52 8.40 5.02 9.33
CA PRO A 52 7.81 6.36 9.31
C PRO A 52 8.26 7.16 8.09
N MET A 53 7.34 7.97 7.55
CA MET A 53 7.67 8.90 6.49
C MET A 53 8.54 10.04 7.03
N THR A 54 9.51 10.47 6.24
CA THR A 54 10.22 11.72 6.51
C THR A 54 9.25 12.90 6.33
N GLU A 55 9.62 14.06 6.85
CA GLU A 55 8.80 15.26 6.67
C GLU A 55 8.58 15.60 5.20
N ARG A 56 9.61 15.41 4.39
CA ARG A 56 9.53 15.64 2.95
C ARG A 56 8.57 14.67 2.27
N GLU A 57 8.68 13.38 2.58
CA GLU A 57 7.78 12.36 2.05
C GLU A 57 6.33 12.64 2.46
N MET A 58 6.12 13.03 3.71
CA MET A 58 4.79 13.36 4.21
C MET A 58 4.20 14.57 3.49
N SER A 59 4.99 15.63 3.29
CA SER A 59 4.53 16.82 2.56
C SER A 59 4.13 16.49 1.13
N GLU A 60 4.96 15.71 0.44
CA GLU A 60 4.67 15.29 -0.93
C GLU A 60 3.42 14.42 -1.01
N SER A 61 3.30 13.46 -0.11
CA SER A 61 2.17 12.53 -0.09
C SER A 61 0.87 13.22 0.31
N LEU A 62 0.91 14.17 1.22
CA LEU A 62 -0.27 14.98 1.57
C LEU A 62 -0.73 15.84 0.39
N ARG A 63 0.21 16.39 -0.37
CA ARG A 63 -0.11 17.15 -1.59
C ARG A 63 -0.79 16.26 -2.62
N GLU A 64 -0.27 15.07 -2.85
CA GLU A 64 -0.88 14.11 -3.78
C GLU A 64 -2.24 13.63 -3.28
N ALA A 65 -2.38 13.40 -1.98
CA ALA A 65 -3.66 13.03 -1.37
C ALA A 65 -4.72 14.12 -1.61
N GLU A 66 -4.33 15.38 -1.48
CA GLU A 66 -5.23 16.49 -1.72
C GLU A 66 -5.73 16.51 -3.18
N LYS A 67 -4.84 16.23 -4.13
CA LYS A 67 -5.23 16.14 -5.54
C LYS A 67 -6.19 14.98 -5.79
N ILE A 68 -5.98 13.85 -5.12
CA ILE A 68 -6.84 12.68 -5.24
C ILE A 68 -8.22 12.96 -4.68
N MET A 69 -8.28 13.63 -3.53
CA MET A 69 -9.54 13.92 -2.83
C MET A 69 -10.33 15.07 -3.47
N ASN A 70 -9.63 16.02 -4.08
CA ASN A 70 -10.23 17.20 -4.70
C ASN A 70 -9.75 17.35 -6.15
N PRO A 71 -10.22 16.51 -7.07
CA PRO A 71 -9.85 16.64 -8.48
C PRO A 71 -10.56 17.90 -9.07
N SER A 72 -9.98 19.07 -8.82
CA SER A 72 -10.58 20.35 -9.18
C SER A 72 -10.56 20.63 -10.69
N ASP A 73 -9.74 19.92 -11.43
CA ASP A 73 -9.65 20.02 -12.87
C ASP A 73 -10.05 18.71 -13.52
N SER A 74 -11.04 18.09 -12.96
CA SER A 74 -11.60 16.97 -13.65
C SER A 74 -12.13 17.48 -14.97
N SER A 75 -11.30 17.46 -15.99
CA SER A 75 -11.85 17.15 -17.27
C SER A 75 -12.77 15.97 -16.99
N SER A 76 -14.01 16.20 -17.16
CA SER A 76 -15.10 15.29 -17.04
C SER A 76 -14.92 14.05 -17.92
N ASP A 77 -13.85 13.37 -17.76
CA ASP A 77 -13.72 12.01 -18.22
C ASP A 77 -14.53 11.20 -17.23
N GLU A 78 -15.80 11.15 -17.50
CA GLU A 78 -16.62 10.10 -17.00
C GLU A 78 -16.02 8.82 -17.53
N GLU A 79 -15.01 8.33 -16.83
CA GLU A 79 -14.67 6.94 -16.97
C GLU A 79 -15.86 6.18 -16.44
N GLU A 80 -16.67 5.71 -17.38
CA GLU A 80 -17.61 4.69 -17.06
C GLU A 80 -16.82 3.54 -16.47
N TYR A 81 -16.86 3.46 -15.15
CA TYR A 81 -16.50 2.22 -14.50
C TYR A 81 -17.51 1.19 -14.95
N ASP A 82 -17.20 0.52 -16.01
CA ASP A 82 -17.79 -0.77 -16.23
C ASP A 82 -17.51 -1.56 -14.98
N SER A 83 -18.55 -1.80 -14.22
CA SER A 83 -18.49 -2.73 -13.11
C SER A 83 -18.11 -4.08 -13.69
N ILE A 84 -16.82 -4.30 -13.81
CA ILE A 84 -16.30 -5.62 -14.05
C ILE A 84 -16.57 -6.38 -12.76
N GLU A 85 -17.63 -7.14 -12.75
CA GLU A 85 -17.80 -8.16 -11.74
C GLU A 85 -16.68 -9.18 -11.96
N GLU A 86 -15.53 -8.87 -11.45
CA GLU A 86 -14.50 -9.88 -11.31
C GLU A 86 -15.00 -10.85 -10.25
N THR A 87 -15.53 -11.97 -10.73
CA THR A 87 -15.72 -13.11 -9.87
C THR A 87 -14.35 -13.58 -9.42
N TYR A 88 -13.95 -13.09 -8.27
CA TYR A 88 -12.71 -13.49 -7.64
C TYR A 88 -12.86 -14.94 -7.20
N GLU A 89 -12.19 -15.84 -7.91
CA GLU A 89 -12.02 -17.20 -7.40
C GLU A 89 -11.02 -17.15 -6.26
N LYS A 90 -11.48 -17.46 -5.06
CA LYS A 90 -10.58 -17.56 -3.92
C LYS A 90 -9.56 -18.67 -4.18
N PRO A 91 -8.25 -18.38 -4.07
CA PRO A 91 -7.25 -19.42 -4.21
C PRO A 91 -7.47 -20.53 -3.16
N GLU A 92 -7.35 -21.76 -3.57
CA GLU A 92 -7.54 -22.92 -2.69
C GLU A 92 -6.32 -23.20 -1.81
N ILE A 93 -5.14 -22.72 -2.23
CA ILE A 93 -3.87 -23.02 -1.58
C ILE A 93 -3.24 -21.72 -1.08
N SER A 94 -2.84 -21.73 0.18
CA SER A 94 -2.07 -20.62 0.75
C SER A 94 -0.65 -20.62 0.19
N ARG A 95 -0.12 -19.43 -0.07
CA ARG A 95 1.24 -19.26 -0.56
C ARG A 95 1.94 -18.14 0.17
N GLN A 96 3.26 -18.22 0.20
CA GLN A 96 4.07 -17.17 0.76
C GLN A 96 4.13 -15.97 -0.20
N ILE A 97 4.18 -14.76 0.37
CA ILE A 97 4.35 -13.54 -0.42
C ILE A 97 5.65 -13.59 -1.23
N LYS A 98 5.57 -13.13 -2.47
CA LYS A 98 6.74 -13.07 -3.35
C LYS A 98 7.43 -11.72 -3.22
N THR A 99 8.75 -11.76 -3.14
CA THR A 99 9.58 -10.55 -3.11
C THR A 99 10.60 -10.62 -4.24
N ASN A 100 11.13 -9.45 -4.62
CA ASN A 100 12.21 -9.43 -5.60
C ASN A 100 13.54 -9.91 -4.97
N ASN A 101 14.55 -10.12 -5.79
CA ASN A 101 15.88 -10.58 -5.36
C ASN A 101 16.89 -9.45 -5.23
N CYS A 102 16.45 -8.20 -5.30
CA CYS A 102 17.34 -7.06 -5.21
C CYS A 102 17.90 -6.91 -3.79
N ASN A 103 19.18 -6.60 -3.69
CA ASN A 103 19.87 -6.43 -2.41
C ASN A 103 20.12 -4.95 -2.06
N CYS A 104 19.46 -4.01 -2.73
CA CYS A 104 19.57 -2.61 -2.38
C CYS A 104 18.95 -2.34 -1.01
N ASP A 105 19.22 -1.16 -0.46
CA ASP A 105 18.77 -0.80 0.89
C ASP A 105 17.26 -0.92 1.06
N ILE A 106 16.47 -0.40 0.13
CA ILE A 106 15.02 -0.40 0.26
C ILE A 106 14.44 -1.81 0.14
N CYS A 107 14.89 -2.59 -0.82
CA CYS A 107 14.40 -3.95 -1.02
C CYS A 107 14.76 -4.84 0.18
N SER A 108 15.94 -4.68 0.73
CA SER A 108 16.37 -5.39 1.93
C SER A 108 15.53 -4.99 3.15
N LYS A 109 15.24 -3.73 3.32
CA LYS A 109 14.39 -3.23 4.41
C LYS A 109 12.97 -3.76 4.31
N VAL A 110 12.43 -3.83 3.08
CA VAL A 110 11.10 -4.41 2.85
C VAL A 110 11.06 -5.85 3.33
N ARG A 111 12.05 -6.65 2.99
CA ARG A 111 12.10 -8.05 3.44
C ARG A 111 12.17 -8.16 4.96
N VAL A 112 12.96 -7.30 5.61
CA VAL A 112 13.03 -7.26 7.08
C VAL A 112 11.67 -6.87 7.68
N CYS A 113 10.98 -5.89 7.10
CA CYS A 113 9.65 -5.49 7.54
C CYS A 113 8.67 -6.65 7.43
N LEU A 114 8.70 -7.41 6.34
CA LEU A 114 7.84 -8.57 6.17
C LEU A 114 8.09 -9.62 7.28
N LEU A 115 9.33 -9.86 7.64
CA LEU A 115 9.68 -10.82 8.70
C LEU A 115 9.15 -10.37 10.07
N ASN A 116 9.06 -9.09 10.31
CA ASN A 116 8.66 -8.52 11.60
C ASN A 116 7.20 -8.05 11.64
N PHE A 117 6.48 -8.17 10.54
CA PHE A 117 5.13 -7.63 10.43
C PHE A 117 4.17 -8.17 11.49
N LYS A 118 4.20 -9.46 11.75
CA LYS A 118 3.30 -10.11 12.72
C LYS A 118 3.54 -9.61 14.15
N ASP A 119 4.78 -9.29 14.47
CA ASP A 119 5.18 -8.85 15.81
C ASP A 119 5.08 -7.34 15.96
N TYR A 120 4.78 -6.62 14.90
CA TYR A 120 4.68 -5.17 14.93
C TYR A 120 3.45 -4.72 15.69
N GLU A 121 3.65 -3.84 16.68
CA GLU A 121 2.58 -3.24 17.46
C GLU A 121 2.37 -1.79 17.02
N PRO A 122 1.24 -1.48 16.37
CA PRO A 122 0.96 -0.10 15.96
C PRO A 122 0.82 0.83 17.14
N ASN A 123 1.29 2.06 16.99
CA ASN A 123 1.29 3.06 18.04
C ASN A 123 0.00 3.90 18.10
N ASP A 124 -0.80 3.88 17.05
CA ASP A 124 -2.01 4.66 16.98
C ASP A 124 -3.12 3.92 16.22
N GLU A 125 -4.32 4.47 16.27
CA GLU A 125 -5.49 3.85 15.65
C GLU A 125 -5.37 3.76 14.12
N LEU A 126 -4.80 4.77 13.48
CA LEU A 126 -4.61 4.77 12.03
C LEU A 126 -3.68 3.63 11.61
N ALA A 127 -2.57 3.47 12.29
CA ALA A 127 -1.61 2.40 12.03
C ALA A 127 -2.23 1.02 12.29
N GLN A 128 -3.06 0.91 13.33
CA GLN A 128 -3.76 -0.33 13.63
C GLN A 128 -4.73 -0.72 12.52
N ARG A 129 -5.51 0.23 12.02
CA ARG A 129 -6.43 -0.01 10.90
C ARG A 129 -5.67 -0.39 9.64
N PHE A 130 -4.53 0.24 9.42
CA PHE A 130 -3.69 -0.05 8.26
C PHE A 130 -3.17 -1.48 8.33
N LYS A 131 -2.66 -1.88 9.49
CA LYS A 131 -2.19 -3.25 9.74
C LYS A 131 -3.31 -4.27 9.57
N ASP A 132 -4.47 -4.01 10.14
CA ASP A 132 -5.63 -4.90 10.06
C ASP A 132 -6.09 -5.08 8.62
N SER A 133 -6.09 -4.01 7.83
CA SER A 133 -6.46 -4.07 6.41
C SER A 133 -5.48 -4.92 5.60
N ILE A 134 -4.19 -4.80 5.87
CA ILE A 134 -3.17 -5.62 5.22
C ILE A 134 -3.37 -7.10 5.58
N ALA A 135 -3.56 -7.38 6.86
CA ALA A 135 -3.75 -8.75 7.35
C ALA A 135 -5.01 -9.38 6.75
N GLU A 136 -6.10 -8.63 6.68
CA GLU A 136 -7.35 -9.09 6.09
C GLU A 136 -7.20 -9.39 4.60
N THR A 137 -6.51 -8.51 3.87
CA THR A 137 -6.24 -8.71 2.45
C THR A 137 -5.42 -9.99 2.23
N CYS A 138 -4.40 -10.20 3.04
CA CYS A 138 -3.59 -11.41 2.97
C CYS A 138 -4.42 -12.67 3.25
N GLU A 139 -5.32 -12.60 4.22
CA GLU A 139 -6.20 -13.72 4.54
C GLU A 139 -7.16 -14.05 3.38
N ILE A 140 -7.78 -13.03 2.79
CA ILE A 140 -8.70 -13.20 1.66
C ILE A 140 -8.01 -13.87 0.48
N HIS A 141 -6.79 -13.47 0.19
CA HIS A 141 -6.02 -14.00 -0.94
C HIS A 141 -5.15 -15.20 -0.58
N LYS A 142 -5.21 -15.65 0.66
CA LYS A 142 -4.40 -16.76 1.20
C LYS A 142 -2.91 -16.56 0.97
N ILE A 143 -2.46 -15.34 1.16
CA ILE A 143 -1.05 -14.97 1.11
C ILE A 143 -0.56 -14.86 2.55
N TYR A 144 0.54 -15.52 2.89
CA TYR A 144 1.16 -15.32 4.19
C TYR A 144 2.52 -14.63 4.05
N ILE A 145 2.79 -13.80 5.02
CA ILE A 145 4.02 -13.01 5.08
C ILE A 145 5.11 -13.75 5.85
#